data_3706062272fdded96357540af6382094
#
_entry.id   3706062272fdded96357540af6382094
#
_cell.length_a   1.000
_cell.length_b   1.000
_cell.length_c   1.000
_cell.angle_alpha   90.00
_cell.angle_beta   90.00
_cell.angle_gamma   90.00
#
_symmetry.space_group_name_H-M   'P 1'
#
loop_
_entity.id
_entity.type
_entity.pdbx_description
1 polymer ?
#
loop_
_entity_poly.entity_id
_entity_poly.type
_entity_poly.pdbx_seq_one_letter_code
_entity_poly.pdbx_strand_id
1 'polypeptide(L)'
;MEYLRFCLLVSCWMKLGSSILSANAPQTPAVIPKDKLLVLTVATQETDGFHRFMQTAHYFNYTVKVLGMGEPWKGGDVGRSIGGGQKVRLLKSTMEILADQEDLVILFVDSYDLIFAGGPEEILRKFLQANHKVVFAADGLIWPDKRLTDKYPSVRSGKRFLNSGGIIGYAPYVNRIVSQWNLHDNDDDQLFYTKIYLDPSQRETLNMSLDHKCQIFQNLNGAVDEVLLKFGTDRVRVRNTMYDSLPVVVHGNGNTKIYLNYLGNYVPNAWNYEHGCGHCDDDFLDLSQLQEYPNVLVGVFIEQPTPFLPEFFQRLLALDYPTDKLKLFVHNNEVYHEKHIQRFWEENRNVFNSFKVVGPEENLSQGEARNMGMDLCRKDASCDYYFSIDSDVMLTNRQTVKLLIEQNRKIIGPLVTRHSKLWSNFWGALSLDGYYARSEDYVDIVQRKRVGVWNIPFMAHVYLIKG
;
A
#
# COMPACT_ATOMS: atom_id res chain seq x y z
N MET A 1 -40.13 2.44 -52.96
CA MET A 1 -39.63 3.73 -53.44
C MET A 1 -38.25 3.88 -52.84
N GLU A 2 -37.24 3.32 -53.46
CA GLU A 2 -36.35 3.88 -54.50
C GLU A 2 -35.72 5.21 -54.13
N TYR A 3 -34.40 5.14 -54.01
CA TYR A 3 -33.33 5.95 -54.63
C TYR A 3 -32.01 5.41 -54.05
N LEU A 4 -31.23 4.60 -54.63
CA LEU A 4 -30.40 4.52 -55.83
C LEU A 4 -29.45 5.72 -56.10
N ARG A 5 -28.10 5.40 -55.90
CA ARG A 5 -26.93 5.73 -56.71
C ARG A 5 -26.31 7.14 -56.64
N PHE A 6 -25.00 7.18 -56.43
CA PHE A 6 -24.00 7.43 -57.51
C PHE A 6 -22.59 7.10 -57.04
N CYS A 7 -21.98 6.10 -57.68
CA CYS A 7 -20.53 5.91 -57.75
C CYS A 7 -19.97 6.80 -58.84
N LEU A 8 -18.92 7.55 -58.56
CA LEU A 8 -18.04 8.16 -59.57
C LEU A 8 -16.63 7.64 -59.38
N LEU A 9 -16.27 6.74 -60.33
CA LEU A 9 -14.89 6.34 -60.60
C LEU A 9 -14.26 7.46 -61.47
N VAL A 10 -13.19 8.07 -60.95
CA VAL A 10 -12.28 8.88 -61.79
C VAL A 10 -10.95 8.14 -61.83
N SER A 11 -10.72 7.47 -62.95
CA SER A 11 -9.42 6.93 -63.32
C SER A 11 -8.57 8.04 -63.95
N CYS A 12 -7.53 8.45 -63.27
CA CYS A 12 -6.53 9.33 -63.87
C CYS A 12 -5.21 8.56 -64.01
N TRP A 13 -4.87 8.19 -65.24
CA TRP A 13 -3.56 7.66 -65.63
C TRP A 13 -2.59 8.83 -65.68
N MET A 14 -1.55 8.81 -64.86
CA MET A 14 -0.31 9.53 -65.15
C MET A 14 0.89 8.60 -65.05
N LYS A 15 1.70 8.69 -66.10
CA LYS A 15 2.89 7.91 -66.38
C LYS A 15 4.04 8.22 -65.41
N LEU A 16 4.65 7.15 -64.94
CA LEU A 16 6.04 6.84 -64.71
C LEU A 16 7.06 8.01 -64.60
N GLY A 17 7.53 8.17 -63.38
CA GLY A 17 8.91 8.54 -63.05
C GLY A 17 9.43 7.49 -62.07
N SER A 18 10.28 6.57 -62.55
CA SER A 18 10.95 5.57 -61.72
C SER A 18 12.08 6.27 -60.94
N SER A 19 11.77 6.73 -59.73
CA SER A 19 12.72 6.95 -58.66
C SER A 19 12.63 5.77 -57.69
N ILE A 20 13.66 4.96 -57.68
CA ILE A 20 13.87 3.91 -56.71
C ILE A 20 14.02 4.58 -55.34
N LEU A 21 12.91 4.79 -54.64
CA LEU A 21 12.91 5.00 -53.21
C LEU A 21 13.27 3.66 -52.59
N SER A 22 14.49 3.50 -52.09
CA SER A 22 14.85 2.44 -51.18
C SER A 22 13.87 2.49 -50.01
N ALA A 23 12.91 1.58 -50.02
CA ALA A 23 12.06 1.36 -48.86
C ALA A 23 13.00 0.96 -47.72
N ASN A 24 13.30 1.90 -46.82
CA ASN A 24 13.85 1.54 -45.52
C ASN A 24 12.91 0.48 -44.91
N ALA A 25 13.44 -0.73 -44.73
CA ALA A 25 12.74 -1.75 -43.99
C ALA A 25 12.26 -1.12 -42.68
N PRO A 26 11.04 -1.40 -42.20
CA PRO A 26 10.57 -0.87 -40.93
C PRO A 26 11.61 -1.25 -39.88
N GLN A 27 12.31 -0.26 -39.33
CA GLN A 27 13.21 -0.48 -38.21
C GLN A 27 12.37 -1.03 -37.09
N THR A 28 12.67 -2.24 -36.69
CA THR A 28 12.10 -2.84 -35.45
C THR A 28 12.29 -1.79 -34.36
N PRO A 29 11.23 -1.42 -33.61
CA PRO A 29 11.37 -0.43 -32.57
C PRO A 29 12.46 -0.87 -31.59
N ALA A 30 13.36 0.04 -31.22
CA ALA A 30 14.41 -0.25 -30.26
C ALA A 30 13.79 -0.82 -28.99
N VAL A 31 14.28 -1.97 -28.53
CA VAL A 31 13.83 -2.65 -27.32
C VAL A 31 15.01 -2.75 -26.37
N ILE A 32 14.83 -2.31 -25.15
CA ILE A 32 15.81 -2.57 -24.07
C ILE A 32 15.43 -3.91 -23.42
N PRO A 33 16.35 -4.88 -23.40
CA PRO A 33 16.11 -6.16 -22.71
C PRO A 33 15.90 -5.94 -21.20
N LYS A 34 15.06 -6.76 -20.56
CA LYS A 34 14.71 -6.63 -19.14
C LYS A 34 15.91 -6.79 -18.19
N ASP A 35 16.90 -7.58 -18.56
CA ASP A 35 18.16 -7.77 -17.84
C ASP A 35 19.04 -6.53 -17.80
N LYS A 36 18.70 -5.50 -18.61
CA LYS A 36 19.32 -4.18 -18.57
C LYS A 36 18.59 -3.19 -17.65
N LEU A 37 17.62 -3.63 -16.87
CA LEU A 37 16.95 -2.82 -15.85
C LEU A 37 17.36 -3.28 -14.45
N LEU A 38 17.89 -2.35 -13.66
CA LEU A 38 18.18 -2.55 -12.25
C LEU A 38 17.36 -1.56 -11.42
N VAL A 39 16.56 -2.11 -10.50
CA VAL A 39 15.85 -1.31 -9.50
C VAL A 39 16.75 -1.09 -8.30
N LEU A 40 16.96 0.16 -7.93
CA LEU A 40 17.66 0.57 -6.71
C LEU A 40 16.65 1.23 -5.78
N THR A 41 16.72 0.90 -4.51
CA THR A 41 15.91 1.54 -3.47
C THR A 41 16.68 1.64 -2.17
N VAL A 42 16.28 2.56 -1.29
CA VAL A 42 16.86 2.70 0.05
C VAL A 42 15.84 2.27 1.09
N ALA A 43 16.25 1.34 1.93
CA ALA A 43 15.51 0.94 3.12
C ALA A 43 16.51 0.62 4.24
N THR A 44 16.26 1.12 5.45
CA THR A 44 17.12 0.87 6.63
C THR A 44 16.56 -0.23 7.51
N GLN A 45 15.28 -0.55 7.37
CA GLN A 45 14.59 -1.61 8.11
C GLN A 45 13.45 -2.19 7.29
N GLU A 46 13.09 -3.41 7.58
CA GLU A 46 11.91 -4.05 7.01
C GLU A 46 10.64 -3.55 7.73
N THR A 47 9.72 -2.99 6.98
CA THR A 47 8.41 -2.53 7.45
C THR A 47 7.32 -3.17 6.60
N ASP A 48 6.07 -3.09 7.02
CA ASP A 48 4.95 -3.60 6.20
C ASP A 48 4.87 -2.90 4.83
N GLY A 49 5.26 -1.60 4.77
CA GLY A 49 5.39 -0.88 3.49
C GLY A 49 6.49 -1.44 2.60
N PHE A 50 7.65 -1.78 3.19
CA PHE A 50 8.76 -2.42 2.47
C PHE A 50 8.38 -3.82 1.96
N HIS A 51 7.73 -4.63 2.78
CA HIS A 51 7.26 -5.96 2.35
C HIS A 51 6.27 -5.86 1.19
N ARG A 52 5.32 -4.93 1.25
CA ARG A 52 4.40 -4.67 0.14
C ARG A 52 5.12 -4.26 -1.15
N PHE A 53 6.10 -3.35 -1.05
CA PHE A 53 6.95 -2.97 -2.18
C PHE A 53 7.65 -4.20 -2.78
N MET A 54 8.34 -4.99 -1.95
CA MET A 54 9.06 -6.18 -2.40
C MET A 54 8.13 -7.24 -2.99
N GLN A 55 6.95 -7.43 -2.43
CA GLN A 55 5.93 -8.34 -2.96
C GLN A 55 5.53 -7.97 -4.39
N THR A 56 5.27 -6.67 -4.64
CA THR A 56 4.92 -6.23 -6.00
C THR A 56 6.11 -6.32 -6.96
N ALA A 57 7.32 -6.00 -6.50
CA ALA A 57 8.54 -6.13 -7.28
C ALA A 57 8.82 -7.58 -7.67
N HIS A 58 8.66 -8.50 -6.72
CA HIS A 58 8.82 -9.93 -6.94
C HIS A 58 7.77 -10.50 -7.91
N TYR A 59 6.51 -10.12 -7.74
CA TYR A 59 5.42 -10.54 -8.64
C TYR A 59 5.72 -10.22 -10.11
N PHE A 60 6.31 -9.05 -10.38
CA PHE A 60 6.68 -8.64 -11.74
C PHE A 60 8.10 -9.04 -12.16
N ASN A 61 8.83 -9.81 -11.35
CA ASN A 61 10.19 -10.25 -11.62
C ASN A 61 11.19 -9.08 -11.84
N TYR A 62 11.11 -8.02 -11.02
CA TYR A 62 12.14 -6.99 -10.99
C TYR A 62 13.39 -7.48 -10.28
N THR A 63 14.56 -7.12 -10.82
CA THR A 63 15.83 -7.23 -10.11
C THR A 63 15.99 -6.02 -9.21
N VAL A 64 15.89 -6.22 -7.89
CA VAL A 64 15.96 -5.13 -6.90
C VAL A 64 17.24 -5.24 -6.08
N LYS A 65 17.95 -4.12 -5.92
CA LYS A 65 19.04 -3.97 -4.96
C LYS A 65 18.64 -2.94 -3.92
N VAL A 66 18.56 -3.38 -2.67
CA VAL A 66 18.24 -2.53 -1.52
C VAL A 66 19.52 -1.96 -0.94
N LEU A 67 19.56 -0.66 -0.72
CA LEU A 67 20.69 0.07 -0.17
C LEU A 67 20.39 0.48 1.27
N GLY A 68 21.39 0.40 2.16
CA GLY A 68 21.31 0.89 3.53
C GLY A 68 20.55 -0.02 4.51
N MET A 69 20.23 -1.27 4.14
CA MET A 69 19.55 -2.19 5.05
C MET A 69 20.40 -2.45 6.31
N GLY A 70 19.78 -2.21 7.49
CA GLY A 70 20.48 -2.33 8.77
C GLY A 70 21.32 -1.11 9.18
N GLU A 71 21.46 -0.10 8.31
CA GLU A 71 22.11 1.15 8.68
C GLU A 71 21.13 2.05 9.48
N PRO A 72 21.62 2.87 10.43
CA PRO A 72 20.78 3.85 11.08
C PRO A 72 20.33 4.93 10.09
N TRP A 73 19.03 5.29 10.14
CA TRP A 73 18.50 6.38 9.32
C TRP A 73 19.01 7.74 9.84
N LYS A 74 19.67 8.50 8.97
CA LYS A 74 20.22 9.83 9.22
C LYS A 74 19.60 10.91 8.35
N GLY A 75 18.64 10.52 7.49
CA GLY A 75 17.99 11.40 6.50
C GLY A 75 16.95 12.36 7.07
N GLY A 76 16.82 12.50 8.38
CA GLY A 76 15.82 13.37 9.02
C GLY A 76 14.41 12.77 9.05
N ASP A 77 13.44 13.55 9.54
CA ASP A 77 12.02 13.15 9.56
C ASP A 77 11.32 13.57 8.26
N VAL A 78 11.54 12.80 7.19
CA VAL A 78 10.96 13.06 5.86
C VAL A 78 9.42 13.00 5.83
N GLY A 79 8.78 12.53 6.89
CA GLY A 79 7.33 12.54 7.02
C GLY A 79 6.76 13.90 7.45
N ARG A 80 7.58 14.74 8.09
CA ARG A 80 7.17 16.02 8.69
C ARG A 80 8.01 17.22 8.26
N SER A 81 9.21 16.98 7.74
CA SER A 81 10.17 18.02 7.37
C SER A 81 10.91 17.67 6.08
N ILE A 82 11.80 18.58 5.67
CA ILE A 82 12.76 18.33 4.60
C ILE A 82 13.79 17.28 5.03
N GLY A 83 14.35 16.54 4.08
CA GLY A 83 15.37 15.51 4.36
C GLY A 83 15.58 14.55 3.19
N GLY A 84 16.12 13.38 3.49
CA GLY A 84 16.29 12.31 2.49
C GLY A 84 17.68 12.24 1.85
N GLY A 85 18.61 13.14 2.20
CA GLY A 85 19.95 13.20 1.62
C GLY A 85 20.74 11.90 1.74
N GLN A 86 20.51 11.11 2.81
CA GLN A 86 21.12 9.79 2.93
C GLN A 86 20.78 8.88 1.73
N LYS A 87 19.57 9.00 1.15
CA LYS A 87 19.21 8.25 -0.07
C LYS A 87 20.14 8.60 -1.23
N VAL A 88 20.40 9.89 -1.41
CA VAL A 88 21.27 10.36 -2.51
C VAL A 88 22.72 9.92 -2.29
N ARG A 89 23.22 9.98 -1.07
CA ARG A 89 24.58 9.51 -0.74
C ARG A 89 24.74 8.01 -1.02
N LEU A 90 23.80 7.19 -0.60
CA LEU A 90 23.83 5.74 -0.84
C LEU A 90 23.71 5.42 -2.33
N LEU A 91 22.85 6.13 -3.04
CA LEU A 91 22.72 5.99 -4.49
C LEU A 91 24.01 6.39 -5.18
N LYS A 92 24.63 7.53 -4.83
CA LYS A 92 25.92 8.00 -5.38
C LYS A 92 26.98 6.91 -5.28
N SER A 93 27.22 6.35 -4.08
CA SER A 93 28.23 5.30 -3.88
C SER A 93 27.97 4.05 -4.74
N THR A 94 26.71 3.72 -4.99
CA THR A 94 26.33 2.60 -5.86
C THR A 94 26.55 2.94 -7.33
N MET A 95 26.20 4.16 -7.74
CA MET A 95 26.33 4.62 -9.13
C MET A 95 27.76 4.78 -9.58
N GLU A 96 28.71 5.09 -8.68
CA GLU A 96 30.15 5.12 -8.99
C GLU A 96 30.66 3.78 -9.55
N ILE A 97 30.08 2.66 -9.08
CA ILE A 97 30.42 1.30 -9.54
C ILE A 97 29.77 0.96 -10.89
N LEU A 98 28.61 1.59 -11.20
CA LEU A 98 27.79 1.30 -12.36
C LEU A 98 27.98 2.32 -13.51
N ALA A 99 28.83 3.33 -13.31
CA ALA A 99 28.95 4.50 -14.15
C ALA A 99 29.28 4.18 -15.63
N ASP A 100 30.07 3.14 -15.86
CA ASP A 100 30.56 2.78 -17.21
C ASP A 100 29.61 1.84 -17.97
N GLN A 101 28.49 1.45 -17.37
CA GLN A 101 27.51 0.57 -18.02
C GLN A 101 26.51 1.40 -18.84
N GLU A 102 26.89 1.73 -20.07
CA GLU A 102 26.16 2.67 -20.94
C GLU A 102 24.73 2.21 -21.30
N ASP A 103 24.49 0.91 -21.37
CA ASP A 103 23.21 0.30 -21.74
C ASP A 103 22.35 -0.08 -20.53
N LEU A 104 22.87 0.06 -19.30
CA LEU A 104 22.15 -0.23 -18.07
C LEU A 104 21.18 0.92 -17.76
N VAL A 105 19.92 0.57 -17.54
CA VAL A 105 18.87 1.48 -17.05
C VAL A 105 18.69 1.30 -15.56
N ILE A 106 18.78 2.37 -14.82
CA ILE A 106 18.53 2.42 -13.38
C ILE A 106 17.11 2.95 -13.16
N LEU A 107 16.35 2.24 -12.34
CA LEU A 107 15.10 2.71 -11.76
C LEU A 107 15.34 2.91 -10.27
N PHE A 108 15.49 4.15 -9.82
CA PHE A 108 15.61 4.48 -8.40
C PHE A 108 14.25 4.93 -7.86
N VAL A 109 13.77 4.27 -6.81
CA VAL A 109 12.44 4.52 -6.24
C VAL A 109 12.46 4.44 -4.71
N ASP A 110 11.52 5.13 -4.08
CA ASP A 110 11.25 4.97 -2.65
C ASP A 110 10.72 3.55 -2.35
N SER A 111 10.89 3.06 -1.12
CA SER A 111 10.59 1.68 -0.75
C SER A 111 9.36 1.50 0.13
N TYR A 112 9.06 2.46 1.01
CA TYR A 112 8.05 2.26 2.06
C TYR A 112 6.63 2.59 1.63
N ASP A 113 6.48 3.44 0.63
CA ASP A 113 5.21 3.98 0.15
C ASP A 113 5.06 3.91 -1.36
N LEU A 114 5.50 2.80 -1.93
CA LEU A 114 5.46 2.56 -3.36
C LEU A 114 5.03 1.13 -3.69
N ILE A 115 4.31 0.97 -4.80
CA ILE A 115 3.99 -0.34 -5.40
C ILE A 115 4.26 -0.33 -6.90
N PHE A 116 4.59 -1.51 -7.45
CA PHE A 116 4.60 -1.72 -8.89
C PHE A 116 3.22 -2.18 -9.38
N ALA A 117 2.77 -1.59 -10.48
CA ALA A 117 1.52 -1.92 -11.17
C ALA A 117 1.75 -2.42 -12.60
N GLY A 118 3.00 -2.68 -12.99
CA GLY A 118 3.41 -3.23 -14.27
C GLY A 118 4.83 -3.77 -14.22
N GLY A 119 5.22 -4.54 -15.24
CA GLY A 119 6.51 -5.23 -15.28
C GLY A 119 7.65 -4.47 -15.99
N PRO A 120 8.87 -5.07 -15.97
CA PRO A 120 10.07 -4.47 -16.54
C PRO A 120 9.97 -4.11 -18.02
N GLU A 121 9.38 -4.97 -18.82
CA GLU A 121 9.22 -4.73 -20.26
C GLU A 121 8.31 -3.53 -20.53
N GLU A 122 7.27 -3.35 -19.73
CA GLU A 122 6.36 -2.22 -19.88
C GLU A 122 7.03 -0.91 -19.51
N ILE A 123 7.74 -0.86 -18.36
CA ILE A 123 8.41 0.36 -17.92
C ILE A 123 9.54 0.78 -18.89
N LEU A 124 10.32 -0.19 -19.37
CA LEU A 124 11.39 0.07 -20.35
C LEU A 124 10.83 0.59 -21.67
N ARG A 125 9.74 0.02 -22.17
CA ARG A 125 9.05 0.51 -23.38
C ARG A 125 8.57 1.95 -23.20
N LYS A 126 7.98 2.28 -22.06
CA LYS A 126 7.51 3.63 -21.74
C LYS A 126 8.68 4.63 -21.58
N PHE A 127 9.77 4.17 -20.97
CA PHE A 127 10.99 4.98 -20.87
C PHE A 127 11.58 5.31 -22.25
N LEU A 128 11.65 4.33 -23.15
CA LEU A 128 12.07 4.58 -24.53
C LEU A 128 11.14 5.57 -25.25
N GLN A 129 9.84 5.46 -25.05
CA GLN A 129 8.84 6.36 -25.62
C GLN A 129 8.98 7.80 -25.10
N ALA A 130 9.43 7.98 -23.86
CA ALA A 130 9.72 9.30 -23.30
C ALA A 130 10.87 10.01 -24.05
N ASN A 131 11.75 9.26 -24.70
CA ASN A 131 12.85 9.75 -25.54
C ASN A 131 13.81 10.71 -24.80
N HIS A 132 14.07 10.43 -23.53
CA HIS A 132 15.01 11.16 -22.68
C HIS A 132 16.02 10.21 -22.03
N LYS A 133 17.15 10.76 -21.58
CA LYS A 133 18.19 9.96 -20.89
C LYS A 133 17.86 9.74 -19.43
N VAL A 134 17.14 10.67 -18.80
CA VAL A 134 16.65 10.58 -17.44
C VAL A 134 15.24 11.16 -17.36
N VAL A 135 14.32 10.42 -16.72
CA VAL A 135 12.95 10.85 -16.48
C VAL A 135 12.66 10.75 -14.98
N PHE A 136 12.22 11.85 -14.40
CA PHE A 136 11.75 11.91 -13.01
C PHE A 136 10.23 11.80 -12.93
N ALA A 137 9.74 11.31 -11.81
CA ALA A 137 8.34 11.44 -11.44
C ALA A 137 7.94 12.92 -11.35
N ALA A 138 6.66 13.22 -11.60
CA ALA A 138 6.14 14.58 -11.57
C ALA A 138 4.94 14.71 -10.64
N ASP A 139 4.86 15.84 -9.93
CA ASP A 139 3.77 16.22 -9.05
C ASP A 139 2.98 17.42 -9.59
N GLY A 140 1.72 17.52 -9.16
CA GLY A 140 0.90 18.73 -9.33
C GLY A 140 1.20 19.79 -8.27
N LEU A 141 1.79 19.41 -7.16
CA LEU A 141 2.13 20.28 -6.03
C LEU A 141 3.64 20.43 -5.90
N ILE A 142 4.09 21.67 -5.72
CA ILE A 142 5.51 21.96 -5.54
C ILE A 142 5.97 21.70 -4.11
N TRP A 143 7.12 21.06 -3.96
CA TRP A 143 7.82 20.81 -2.71
C TRP A 143 9.34 20.83 -2.94
N PRO A 144 10.20 21.22 -1.96
CA PRO A 144 9.82 21.79 -0.66
C PRO A 144 9.68 23.32 -0.71
N ASP A 145 10.13 24.00 -1.76
CA ASP A 145 10.23 25.45 -1.84
C ASP A 145 9.29 26.05 -2.90
N LYS A 146 8.19 26.64 -2.45
CA LYS A 146 7.19 27.27 -3.31
C LYS A 146 7.74 28.46 -4.14
N ARG A 147 8.83 29.09 -3.71
CA ARG A 147 9.49 30.21 -4.45
C ARG A 147 10.09 29.79 -5.78
N LEU A 148 10.27 28.47 -5.97
CA LEU A 148 10.79 27.91 -7.22
C LEU A 148 9.69 27.71 -8.29
N THR A 149 8.42 27.95 -7.98
CA THR A 149 7.29 27.74 -8.90
C THR A 149 7.51 28.37 -10.28
N ASP A 150 7.93 29.64 -10.31
CA ASP A 150 8.09 30.41 -11.54
C ASP A 150 9.36 30.03 -12.32
N LYS A 151 10.30 29.32 -11.68
CA LYS A 151 11.51 28.83 -12.34
C LYS A 151 11.30 27.56 -13.14
N TYR A 152 10.23 26.81 -12.86
CA TYR A 152 9.91 25.62 -13.63
C TYR A 152 9.45 25.99 -15.06
N PRO A 153 9.87 25.22 -16.06
CA PRO A 153 9.36 25.39 -17.42
C PRO A 153 7.83 25.33 -17.44
N SER A 154 7.23 26.12 -18.34
CA SER A 154 5.79 26.02 -18.57
C SER A 154 5.44 24.70 -19.23
N VAL A 155 4.40 24.03 -18.77
CA VAL A 155 3.89 22.79 -19.32
C VAL A 155 2.48 23.02 -19.85
N ARG A 156 2.25 22.66 -21.11
CA ARG A 156 0.93 22.85 -21.75
C ARG A 156 -0.17 22.01 -21.07
N SER A 157 0.19 20.82 -20.61
CA SER A 157 -0.73 19.89 -19.93
C SER A 157 0.09 18.87 -19.14
N GLY A 158 -0.31 18.60 -17.91
CA GLY A 158 0.31 17.58 -17.06
C GLY A 158 0.86 18.11 -15.74
N LYS A 159 1.47 17.21 -14.99
CA LYS A 159 2.16 17.51 -13.71
C LYS A 159 3.43 18.29 -14.01
N ARG A 160 3.71 19.31 -13.19
CA ARG A 160 4.77 20.28 -13.53
C ARG A 160 6.01 20.18 -12.67
N PHE A 161 5.91 19.66 -11.47
CA PHE A 161 6.95 19.75 -10.45
C PHE A 161 7.65 18.41 -10.25
N LEU A 162 8.97 18.43 -10.10
CA LEU A 162 9.78 17.24 -9.90
C LEU A 162 9.43 16.57 -8.56
N ASN A 163 9.36 15.24 -8.55
CA ASN A 163 9.30 14.42 -7.36
C ASN A 163 10.48 13.43 -7.35
N SER A 164 11.20 13.35 -6.23
CA SER A 164 12.40 12.53 -6.05
C SER A 164 12.13 11.06 -5.81
N GLY A 165 10.89 10.67 -5.51
CA GLY A 165 10.51 9.29 -5.20
C GLY A 165 10.46 8.34 -6.39
N GLY A 166 10.75 8.84 -7.62
CA GLY A 166 10.85 8.02 -8.81
C GLY A 166 11.78 8.63 -9.87
N ILE A 167 12.82 7.91 -10.23
CA ILE A 167 13.81 8.29 -11.25
C ILE A 167 14.09 7.08 -12.13
N ILE A 168 14.00 7.23 -13.45
CA ILE A 168 14.46 6.23 -14.40
C ILE A 168 15.44 6.87 -15.39
N GLY A 169 16.57 6.22 -15.64
CA GLY A 169 17.57 6.76 -16.56
C GLY A 169 18.73 5.82 -16.81
N TYR A 170 19.49 6.09 -17.86
CA TYR A 170 20.72 5.36 -18.14
C TYR A 170 21.76 5.61 -17.05
N ALA A 171 22.50 4.58 -16.66
CA ALA A 171 23.42 4.62 -15.53
C ALA A 171 24.46 5.76 -15.61
N PRO A 172 25.12 6.07 -16.75
CA PRO A 172 26.07 7.19 -16.82
C PRO A 172 25.44 8.55 -16.51
N TYR A 173 24.18 8.76 -16.91
CA TYR A 173 23.46 10.03 -16.70
C TYR A 173 22.99 10.16 -15.26
N VAL A 174 22.45 9.09 -14.67
CA VAL A 174 22.08 9.06 -13.24
C VAL A 174 23.33 9.30 -12.39
N ASN A 175 24.46 8.66 -12.73
CA ASN A 175 25.72 8.90 -12.03
C ASN A 175 26.17 10.36 -12.10
N ARG A 176 26.11 11.01 -13.26
CA ARG A 176 26.46 12.45 -13.40
C ARG A 176 25.61 13.35 -12.53
N ILE A 177 24.33 13.01 -12.33
CA ILE A 177 23.43 13.75 -11.44
C ILE A 177 23.86 13.57 -9.99
N VAL A 178 23.92 12.32 -9.50
CA VAL A 178 24.16 12.06 -8.08
C VAL A 178 25.59 12.33 -7.64
N SER A 179 26.56 12.32 -8.56
CA SER A 179 27.96 12.70 -8.28
C SER A 179 28.11 14.16 -7.84
N GLN A 180 27.14 15.02 -8.15
CA GLN A 180 27.11 16.42 -7.71
C GLN A 180 26.68 16.56 -6.22
N TRP A 181 26.24 15.46 -5.59
CA TRP A 181 25.86 15.49 -4.18
C TRP A 181 27.07 15.74 -3.28
N ASN A 182 27.02 16.83 -2.53
CA ASN A 182 28.02 17.26 -1.56
C ASN A 182 27.39 17.83 -0.27
N LEU A 183 26.13 17.47 0.00
CA LEU A 183 25.33 17.92 1.13
C LEU A 183 25.32 16.85 2.24
N HIS A 184 24.60 17.12 3.33
CA HIS A 184 24.50 16.22 4.48
C HIS A 184 23.36 15.24 4.32
N ASP A 185 23.39 14.14 5.08
CA ASP A 185 22.36 13.09 5.05
C ASP A 185 20.95 13.59 5.37
N ASN A 186 20.81 14.66 6.15
CA ASN A 186 19.53 15.28 6.51
C ASN A 186 19.12 16.46 5.61
N ASP A 187 19.90 16.81 4.60
CA ASP A 187 19.49 17.78 3.59
C ASP A 187 18.43 17.18 2.66
N ASP A 188 17.67 18.06 1.98
CA ASP A 188 16.55 17.66 1.15
C ASP A 188 16.98 17.09 -0.21
N ASP A 189 16.64 15.84 -0.46
CA ASP A 189 16.94 15.13 -1.71
C ASP A 189 16.16 15.70 -2.89
N GLN A 190 14.89 16.05 -2.71
CA GLN A 190 14.08 16.60 -3.81
C GLN A 190 14.53 17.99 -4.23
N LEU A 191 14.91 18.84 -3.27
CA LEU A 191 15.46 20.15 -3.58
C LEU A 191 16.79 20.06 -4.35
N PHE A 192 17.63 19.08 -4.02
CA PHE A 192 18.87 18.81 -4.76
C PHE A 192 18.57 18.51 -6.23
N TYR A 193 17.74 17.52 -6.53
CA TYR A 193 17.38 17.19 -7.91
C TYR A 193 16.65 18.33 -8.62
N THR A 194 15.79 19.05 -7.89
CA THR A 194 15.08 20.23 -8.42
C THR A 194 16.03 21.31 -8.89
N LYS A 195 17.08 21.63 -8.12
CA LYS A 195 18.07 22.64 -8.53
C LYS A 195 18.79 22.27 -9.83
N ILE A 196 19.15 20.99 -9.98
CA ILE A 196 19.78 20.50 -11.22
C ILE A 196 18.79 20.58 -12.40
N TYR A 197 17.54 20.15 -12.21
CA TYR A 197 16.52 20.22 -13.25
C TYR A 197 16.17 21.64 -13.67
N LEU A 198 16.15 22.59 -12.74
CA LEU A 198 15.83 24.00 -13.01
C LEU A 198 16.95 24.75 -13.73
N ASP A 199 18.19 24.27 -13.68
CA ASP A 199 19.29 24.79 -14.50
C ASP A 199 19.12 24.33 -15.98
N PRO A 200 18.86 25.25 -16.93
CA PRO A 200 18.59 24.88 -18.31
C PRO A 200 19.77 24.14 -18.95
N SER A 201 21.01 24.55 -18.66
CA SER A 201 22.21 23.93 -19.22
C SER A 201 22.39 22.50 -18.75
N GLN A 202 22.20 22.25 -17.46
CA GLN A 202 22.26 20.89 -16.89
C GLN A 202 21.12 20.01 -17.40
N ARG A 203 19.91 20.53 -17.41
CA ARG A 203 18.74 19.80 -17.89
C ARG A 203 18.92 19.36 -19.36
N GLU A 204 19.44 20.22 -20.20
CA GLU A 204 19.70 19.92 -21.61
C GLU A 204 20.86 18.92 -21.78
N THR A 205 22.01 19.15 -21.12
CA THR A 205 23.21 18.30 -21.21
C THR A 205 22.93 16.89 -20.67
N LEU A 206 22.16 16.78 -19.60
CA LEU A 206 21.76 15.50 -18.99
C LEU A 206 20.54 14.88 -19.67
N ASN A 207 19.93 15.62 -20.59
CA ASN A 207 18.71 15.23 -21.31
C ASN A 207 17.61 14.74 -20.33
N MET A 208 17.27 15.60 -19.34
CA MET A 208 16.33 15.33 -18.28
C MET A 208 14.91 15.77 -18.64
N SER A 209 13.94 14.97 -18.24
CA SER A 209 12.52 15.31 -18.36
C SER A 209 11.74 14.87 -17.11
N LEU A 210 10.48 15.32 -17.04
CA LEU A 210 9.51 14.84 -16.04
C LEU A 210 8.44 14.01 -16.75
N ASP A 211 7.91 13.03 -16.05
CA ASP A 211 6.74 12.25 -16.50
C ASP A 211 5.44 13.04 -16.30
N HIS A 212 5.24 14.07 -17.08
CA HIS A 212 4.13 15.01 -16.93
C HIS A 212 2.73 14.39 -17.01
N LYS A 213 2.60 13.22 -17.66
CA LYS A 213 1.31 12.57 -17.91
C LYS A 213 1.17 11.21 -17.21
N CYS A 214 1.94 10.98 -16.18
CA CYS A 214 1.86 9.76 -15.38
C CYS A 214 1.91 8.48 -16.24
N GLN A 215 2.79 8.43 -17.22
CA GLN A 215 2.95 7.24 -18.07
C GLN A 215 3.70 6.13 -17.33
N ILE A 216 4.71 6.50 -16.55
CA ILE A 216 5.57 5.62 -15.78
C ILE A 216 5.22 5.72 -14.30
N PHE A 217 5.20 6.95 -13.77
CA PHE A 217 5.06 7.25 -12.35
C PHE A 217 3.73 7.93 -12.04
N GLN A 218 3.00 7.43 -11.04
CA GLN A 218 1.83 8.06 -10.48
C GLN A 218 2.11 8.43 -9.02
N ASN A 219 2.31 9.71 -8.74
CA ASN A 219 2.27 10.23 -7.38
C ASN A 219 0.82 10.49 -6.98
N LEU A 220 0.44 10.13 -5.76
CA LEU A 220 -0.95 10.20 -5.29
C LEU A 220 -1.26 11.51 -4.56
N ASN A 221 -0.26 12.22 -4.02
CA ASN A 221 -0.48 13.46 -3.26
C ASN A 221 -1.10 14.55 -4.15
N GLY A 222 -2.33 14.96 -3.81
CA GLY A 222 -3.12 15.88 -4.63
C GLY A 222 -3.64 15.31 -5.95
N ALA A 223 -3.68 13.97 -6.10
CA ALA A 223 -4.11 13.27 -7.32
C ALA A 223 -4.84 11.95 -7.06
N VAL A 224 -5.35 11.74 -5.84
CA VAL A 224 -6.09 10.52 -5.48
C VAL A 224 -7.35 10.35 -6.33
N ASP A 225 -8.05 11.45 -6.61
CA ASP A 225 -9.27 11.51 -7.41
C ASP A 225 -9.04 11.31 -8.93
N GLU A 226 -7.78 11.35 -9.37
CA GLU A 226 -7.42 11.05 -10.75
C GLU A 226 -7.22 9.54 -11.00
N VAL A 227 -7.23 8.72 -9.95
CA VAL A 227 -6.80 7.33 -10.00
C VAL A 227 -7.93 6.39 -9.66
N LEU A 228 -8.09 5.34 -10.46
CA LEU A 228 -9.02 4.25 -10.20
C LEU A 228 -8.42 2.88 -10.54
N LEU A 229 -9.01 1.84 -9.95
CA LEU A 229 -8.69 0.46 -10.29
C LEU A 229 -9.37 0.04 -11.58
N LYS A 230 -8.59 -0.48 -12.52
CA LYS A 230 -9.06 -1.09 -13.75
C LYS A 230 -8.90 -2.60 -13.65
N PHE A 231 -10.01 -3.31 -13.51
CA PHE A 231 -10.04 -4.76 -13.53
C PHE A 231 -9.96 -5.24 -14.98
N GLY A 232 -8.87 -5.90 -15.32
CA GLY A 232 -8.64 -6.53 -16.63
C GLY A 232 -8.80 -8.04 -16.57
N THR A 233 -8.60 -8.70 -17.70
CA THR A 233 -8.63 -10.16 -17.80
C THR A 233 -7.43 -10.83 -17.14
N ASP A 234 -6.26 -10.20 -17.21
CA ASP A 234 -5.00 -10.79 -16.71
C ASP A 234 -4.74 -10.36 -15.26
N ARG A 235 -5.03 -9.10 -14.92
CA ARG A 235 -4.73 -8.51 -13.62
C ARG A 235 -5.41 -7.18 -13.41
N VAL A 236 -5.36 -6.69 -12.18
CA VAL A 236 -5.82 -5.35 -11.86
C VAL A 236 -4.72 -4.32 -12.18
N ARG A 237 -5.13 -3.21 -12.77
CA ARG A 237 -4.25 -2.08 -13.13
C ARG A 237 -4.70 -0.82 -12.39
N VAL A 238 -3.74 0.07 -12.18
CA VAL A 238 -4.05 1.46 -11.80
C VAL A 238 -4.20 2.29 -13.08
N ARG A 239 -5.30 3.04 -13.21
CA ARG A 239 -5.57 3.94 -14.35
C ARG A 239 -5.64 5.37 -13.85
N ASN A 240 -4.86 6.24 -14.46
CA ASN A 240 -5.06 7.69 -14.33
C ASN A 240 -6.11 8.13 -15.35
N THR A 241 -7.21 8.72 -14.86
CA THR A 241 -8.35 9.12 -15.69
C THR A 241 -8.15 10.48 -16.37
N MET A 242 -7.28 11.33 -15.81
CA MET A 242 -6.98 12.65 -16.36
C MET A 242 -6.17 12.56 -17.65
N TYR A 243 -5.23 11.61 -17.74
CA TYR A 243 -4.32 11.44 -18.87
C TYR A 243 -4.57 10.15 -19.64
N ASP A 244 -5.54 9.35 -19.22
CA ASP A 244 -5.85 8.02 -19.76
C ASP A 244 -4.59 7.13 -19.83
N SER A 245 -3.79 7.16 -18.78
CA SER A 245 -2.56 6.39 -18.66
C SER A 245 -2.70 5.22 -17.70
N LEU A 246 -1.82 4.23 -17.85
CA LEU A 246 -1.69 3.08 -16.95
C LEU A 246 -0.28 3.12 -16.34
N PRO A 247 -0.05 3.89 -15.27
CA PRO A 247 1.28 4.00 -14.65
C PRO A 247 1.79 2.64 -14.18
N VAL A 248 3.11 2.49 -14.16
CA VAL A 248 3.80 1.26 -13.76
C VAL A 248 4.24 1.34 -12.30
N VAL A 249 4.56 2.52 -11.83
CA VAL A 249 4.97 2.81 -10.45
C VAL A 249 3.95 3.73 -9.83
N VAL A 250 3.41 3.32 -8.67
CA VAL A 250 2.44 4.14 -7.92
C VAL A 250 3.03 4.47 -6.56
N HIS A 251 3.15 5.75 -6.28
CA HIS A 251 3.81 6.30 -5.10
C HIS A 251 2.80 7.03 -4.21
N GLY A 252 2.61 6.52 -3.01
CA GLY A 252 1.75 7.10 -1.97
C GLY A 252 2.46 8.19 -1.18
N ASN A 253 3.01 9.19 -1.88
CA ASN A 253 3.77 10.28 -1.28
C ASN A 253 2.91 11.17 -0.37
N GLY A 254 3.54 11.82 0.60
CA GLY A 254 2.85 12.69 1.56
C GLY A 254 1.81 11.92 2.39
N ASN A 255 0.60 12.45 2.48
CA ASN A 255 -0.49 11.92 3.31
C ASN A 255 -1.30 10.79 2.63
N THR A 256 -0.89 10.30 1.45
CA THR A 256 -1.67 9.35 0.65
C THR A 256 -1.28 7.88 0.86
N LYS A 257 -0.42 7.58 1.84
CA LYS A 257 0.01 6.21 2.17
C LYS A 257 -1.16 5.25 2.43
N ILE A 258 -2.22 5.73 3.05
CA ILE A 258 -3.43 4.92 3.33
C ILE A 258 -4.18 4.58 2.05
N TYR A 259 -4.25 5.52 1.09
CA TYR A 259 -4.84 5.23 -0.21
C TYR A 259 -4.01 4.21 -1.00
N LEU A 260 -2.69 4.27 -0.86
CA LEU A 260 -1.81 3.23 -1.41
C LEU A 260 -2.09 1.85 -0.80
N ASN A 261 -2.42 1.78 0.50
CA ASN A 261 -2.84 0.53 1.13
C ASN A 261 -4.12 -0.04 0.49
N TYR A 262 -5.09 0.83 0.19
CA TYR A 262 -6.30 0.43 -0.54
C TYR A 262 -5.97 -0.15 -1.94
N LEU A 263 -5.14 0.55 -2.72
CA LEU A 263 -4.71 0.04 -4.03
C LEU A 263 -3.97 -1.30 -3.92
N GLY A 264 -3.15 -1.47 -2.89
CA GLY A 264 -2.40 -2.69 -2.60
C GLY A 264 -3.26 -3.91 -2.26
N ASN A 265 -4.54 -3.71 -1.91
CA ASN A 265 -5.50 -4.82 -1.77
C ASN A 265 -5.83 -5.50 -3.11
N TYR A 266 -5.55 -4.84 -4.22
CA TYR A 266 -5.91 -5.29 -5.57
C TYR A 266 -4.71 -5.45 -6.49
N VAL A 267 -3.72 -4.57 -6.38
CA VAL A 267 -2.54 -4.54 -7.26
C VAL A 267 -1.38 -5.28 -6.58
N PRO A 268 -0.64 -6.14 -7.31
CA PRO A 268 -0.73 -6.43 -8.74
C PRO A 268 -1.85 -7.41 -9.11
N ASN A 269 -2.18 -8.34 -8.22
CA ASN A 269 -3.22 -9.34 -8.37
C ASN A 269 -3.64 -9.92 -7.02
N ALA A 270 -3.65 -9.06 -5.97
CA ALA A 270 -3.94 -9.48 -4.61
C ALA A 270 -5.40 -9.97 -4.48
N TRP A 271 -6.33 -9.27 -5.14
CA TRP A 271 -7.72 -9.72 -5.27
C TRP A 271 -8.26 -9.40 -6.67
N ASN A 272 -9.02 -10.32 -7.26
CA ASN A 272 -9.73 -10.12 -8.52
C ASN A 272 -11.07 -10.86 -8.54
N TYR A 273 -11.93 -10.55 -9.52
CA TYR A 273 -13.28 -11.14 -9.62
C TYR A 273 -13.27 -12.62 -10.05
N GLU A 274 -12.23 -13.08 -10.72
CA GLU A 274 -12.17 -14.44 -11.27
C GLU A 274 -11.68 -15.46 -10.24
N HIS A 275 -10.63 -15.11 -9.49
CA HIS A 275 -9.95 -16.02 -8.56
C HIS A 275 -10.12 -15.63 -7.08
N GLY A 276 -10.76 -14.48 -6.81
CA GLY A 276 -10.88 -13.95 -5.43
C GLY A 276 -9.55 -13.47 -4.87
N CYS A 277 -9.24 -13.85 -3.64
CA CYS A 277 -8.03 -13.44 -2.94
C CYS A 277 -6.83 -14.30 -3.35
N GLY A 278 -5.84 -13.71 -3.99
CA GLY A 278 -4.63 -14.40 -4.44
C GLY A 278 -3.52 -14.51 -3.40
N HIS A 279 -3.64 -13.82 -2.26
CA HIS A 279 -2.62 -13.79 -1.20
C HIS A 279 -3.16 -14.08 0.21
N CYS A 280 -4.41 -14.52 0.32
CA CYS A 280 -5.01 -14.81 1.63
C CYS A 280 -4.36 -16.00 2.33
N ASP A 281 -3.81 -16.93 1.54
CA ASP A 281 -3.13 -18.11 2.06
C ASP A 281 -1.61 -17.92 2.18
N ASP A 282 -1.09 -16.75 1.80
CA ASP A 282 0.32 -16.41 2.03
C ASP A 282 0.57 -16.29 3.54
N ASP A 283 1.61 -16.92 4.03
CA ASP A 283 1.98 -16.95 5.45
C ASP A 283 0.93 -17.61 6.38
N PHE A 284 0.01 -18.41 5.83
CA PHE A 284 -1.01 -19.12 6.62
C PHE A 284 -0.36 -20.02 7.68
N LEU A 285 -0.86 -19.90 8.93
CA LEU A 285 -0.45 -20.73 10.04
C LEU A 285 -1.46 -21.86 10.26
N ASP A 286 -1.12 -23.07 9.87
CA ASP A 286 -1.97 -24.23 10.13
C ASP A 286 -1.88 -24.65 11.60
N LEU A 287 -2.89 -24.31 12.37
CA LEU A 287 -2.98 -24.65 13.80
C LEU A 287 -2.98 -26.16 14.04
N SER A 288 -3.40 -26.97 13.09
CA SER A 288 -3.41 -28.45 13.21
C SER A 288 -2.01 -29.06 13.23
N GLN A 289 -1.00 -28.33 12.73
CA GLN A 289 0.40 -28.75 12.71
C GLN A 289 1.17 -28.34 13.97
N LEU A 290 0.58 -27.52 14.81
CA LEU A 290 1.23 -27.08 16.05
C LEU A 290 1.14 -28.17 17.14
N GLN A 291 2.18 -28.30 17.95
CA GLN A 291 2.17 -29.21 19.10
C GLN A 291 1.17 -28.75 20.17
N GLU A 292 1.06 -27.45 20.33
CA GLU A 292 0.12 -26.80 21.26
C GLU A 292 -0.53 -25.59 20.63
N TYR A 293 -1.79 -25.34 20.98
CA TYR A 293 -2.49 -24.12 20.59
C TYR A 293 -1.89 -22.91 21.30
N PRO A 294 -1.81 -21.75 20.65
CA PRO A 294 -1.38 -20.50 21.26
C PRO A 294 -2.27 -20.07 22.43
N ASN A 295 -1.69 -19.41 23.42
CA ASN A 295 -2.45 -18.82 24.53
C ASN A 295 -3.05 -17.47 24.09
N VAL A 296 -4.34 -17.29 24.35
CA VAL A 296 -5.08 -16.09 23.97
C VAL A 296 -5.66 -15.42 25.20
N LEU A 297 -5.35 -14.14 25.41
CA LEU A 297 -6.06 -13.31 26.37
C LEU A 297 -7.27 -12.67 25.67
N VAL A 298 -8.46 -13.07 26.09
CA VAL A 298 -9.73 -12.52 25.61
C VAL A 298 -10.12 -11.34 26.48
N GLY A 299 -10.10 -10.13 25.93
CA GLY A 299 -10.58 -8.91 26.58
C GLY A 299 -12.03 -8.61 26.18
N VAL A 300 -12.96 -8.71 27.14
CA VAL A 300 -14.37 -8.40 26.96
C VAL A 300 -14.66 -7.02 27.55
N PHE A 301 -15.31 -6.15 26.77
CA PHE A 301 -15.63 -4.79 27.17
C PHE A 301 -17.14 -4.54 27.17
N ILE A 302 -17.68 -4.16 28.33
CA ILE A 302 -19.09 -3.89 28.56
C ILE A 302 -19.21 -2.42 28.98
N GLU A 303 -19.35 -1.54 27.99
CA GLU A 303 -19.28 -0.09 28.18
C GLU A 303 -20.65 0.58 28.38
N GLN A 304 -21.71 -0.15 28.07
CA GLN A 304 -23.09 0.32 28.12
C GLN A 304 -24.04 -0.84 28.41
N PRO A 305 -25.30 -0.56 28.84
CA PRO A 305 -26.29 -1.60 28.98
C PRO A 305 -26.46 -2.41 27.70
N THR A 306 -26.04 -3.66 27.73
CA THR A 306 -26.02 -4.53 26.55
C THR A 306 -27.13 -5.57 26.68
N PRO A 307 -28.13 -5.60 25.78
CA PRO A 307 -29.14 -6.65 25.78
C PRO A 307 -28.49 -8.00 25.42
N PHE A 308 -29.08 -9.09 25.92
CA PHE A 308 -28.64 -10.47 25.65
C PHE A 308 -27.20 -10.80 26.09
N LEU A 309 -26.67 -10.15 27.13
CA LEU A 309 -25.34 -10.44 27.68
C LEU A 309 -25.14 -11.93 28.02
N PRO A 310 -26.12 -12.69 28.59
CA PRO A 310 -25.97 -14.12 28.76
C PRO A 310 -25.77 -14.90 27.46
N GLU A 311 -26.42 -14.51 26.36
CA GLU A 311 -26.20 -15.12 25.04
C GLU A 311 -24.78 -14.81 24.51
N PHE A 312 -24.29 -13.60 24.72
CA PHE A 312 -22.91 -13.26 24.40
C PHE A 312 -21.91 -14.21 25.06
N PHE A 313 -22.05 -14.43 26.37
CA PHE A 313 -21.20 -15.37 27.11
C PHE A 313 -21.35 -16.82 26.66
N GLN A 314 -22.57 -17.26 26.33
CA GLN A 314 -22.77 -18.60 25.75
C GLN A 314 -22.06 -18.78 24.43
N ARG A 315 -22.03 -17.73 23.56
CA ARG A 315 -21.30 -17.77 22.29
C ARG A 315 -19.79 -17.75 22.50
N LEU A 316 -19.32 -17.05 23.53
CA LEU A 316 -17.91 -17.06 23.92
C LEU A 316 -17.44 -18.44 24.38
N LEU A 317 -18.25 -19.11 25.25
CA LEU A 317 -18.00 -20.49 25.69
C LEU A 317 -18.09 -21.51 24.55
N ALA A 318 -18.87 -21.21 23.52
CA ALA A 318 -19.07 -22.09 22.38
C ALA A 318 -17.95 -21.97 21.31
N LEU A 319 -16.93 -21.13 21.54
CA LEU A 319 -15.79 -21.04 20.63
C LEU A 319 -15.09 -22.40 20.52
N ASP A 320 -14.77 -22.79 19.31
CA ASP A 320 -13.98 -23.98 19.00
C ASP A 320 -12.49 -23.68 19.26
N TYR A 321 -12.13 -23.51 20.52
CA TYR A 321 -10.77 -23.24 20.98
C TYR A 321 -10.55 -23.90 22.36
N PRO A 322 -9.36 -24.47 22.64
CA PRO A 322 -9.09 -25.08 23.94
C PRO A 322 -9.22 -24.07 25.07
N THR A 323 -10.10 -24.33 26.02
CA THR A 323 -10.43 -23.38 27.11
C THR A 323 -9.26 -23.17 28.08
N ASP A 324 -8.41 -24.18 28.27
CA ASP A 324 -7.15 -24.08 29.02
C ASP A 324 -6.10 -23.19 28.38
N LYS A 325 -6.27 -22.83 27.10
CA LYS A 325 -5.45 -21.85 26.36
C LYS A 325 -6.08 -20.45 26.33
N LEU A 326 -7.27 -20.28 26.92
CA LEU A 326 -7.95 -18.99 27.03
C LEU A 326 -7.77 -18.39 28.41
N LYS A 327 -7.34 -17.15 28.47
CA LYS A 327 -7.36 -16.27 29.65
C LYS A 327 -8.44 -15.23 29.41
N LEU A 328 -9.24 -14.92 30.42
CA LEU A 328 -10.36 -13.99 30.29
C LEU A 328 -10.14 -12.74 31.14
N PHE A 329 -10.23 -11.59 30.51
CA PHE A 329 -10.28 -10.27 31.13
C PHE A 329 -11.63 -9.63 30.79
N VAL A 330 -12.45 -9.30 31.81
CA VAL A 330 -13.74 -8.65 31.61
C VAL A 330 -13.70 -7.30 32.30
N HIS A 331 -13.89 -6.22 31.52
CA HIS A 331 -14.15 -4.89 32.02
C HIS A 331 -15.64 -4.59 31.90
N ASN A 332 -16.25 -4.22 33.01
CA ASN A 332 -17.65 -3.84 33.06
C ASN A 332 -17.79 -2.42 33.60
N ASN A 333 -18.39 -1.54 32.85
CA ASN A 333 -18.67 -0.15 33.24
C ASN A 333 -20.15 0.05 33.67
N GLU A 334 -20.95 -1.06 33.75
CA GLU A 334 -22.37 -0.99 33.97
C GLU A 334 -22.79 -1.77 35.23
N VAL A 335 -23.25 -1.06 36.26
CA VAL A 335 -23.75 -1.66 37.51
C VAL A 335 -24.88 -2.66 37.24
N TYR A 336 -25.72 -2.39 36.22
CA TYR A 336 -26.80 -3.30 35.83
C TYR A 336 -26.31 -4.72 35.49
N HIS A 337 -25.13 -4.86 34.96
CA HIS A 337 -24.57 -6.13 34.50
C HIS A 337 -23.77 -6.90 35.55
N GLU A 338 -23.45 -6.31 36.69
CA GLU A 338 -22.66 -6.97 37.76
C GLU A 338 -23.16 -8.35 38.11
N LYS A 339 -24.48 -8.51 38.34
CA LYS A 339 -25.08 -9.80 38.66
C LYS A 339 -24.90 -10.86 37.58
N HIS A 340 -24.97 -10.46 36.32
CA HIS A 340 -24.79 -11.37 35.19
C HIS A 340 -23.33 -11.82 35.07
N ILE A 341 -22.40 -10.91 35.31
CA ILE A 341 -20.96 -11.17 35.24
C ILE A 341 -20.54 -12.02 36.43
N GLN A 342 -21.02 -11.70 37.65
CA GLN A 342 -20.73 -12.49 38.84
C GLN A 342 -21.21 -13.94 38.67
N ARG A 343 -22.46 -14.14 38.19
CA ARG A 343 -22.98 -15.46 37.90
C ARG A 343 -22.14 -16.20 36.87
N PHE A 344 -21.80 -15.55 35.79
CA PHE A 344 -20.93 -16.12 34.75
C PHE A 344 -19.57 -16.51 35.31
N TRP A 345 -18.96 -15.66 36.14
CA TRP A 345 -17.70 -15.95 36.81
C TRP A 345 -17.81 -17.15 37.77
N GLU A 346 -18.83 -17.22 38.60
CA GLU A 346 -19.05 -18.34 39.55
C GLU A 346 -19.19 -19.68 38.83
N GLU A 347 -19.91 -19.69 37.71
CA GLU A 347 -20.16 -20.89 36.91
C GLU A 347 -18.93 -21.31 36.09
N ASN A 348 -18.03 -20.38 35.69
CA ASN A 348 -17.03 -20.65 34.68
C ASN A 348 -15.57 -20.32 35.07
N ARG A 349 -15.32 -19.88 36.31
CA ARG A 349 -13.95 -19.51 36.74
C ARG A 349 -12.88 -20.59 36.58
N ASN A 350 -13.29 -21.85 36.60
CA ASN A 350 -12.42 -23.02 36.47
C ASN A 350 -12.33 -23.54 35.02
N VAL A 351 -13.07 -22.95 34.09
CA VAL A 351 -13.09 -23.34 32.68
C VAL A 351 -11.91 -22.71 31.94
N PHE A 352 -11.56 -21.47 32.28
CA PHE A 352 -10.48 -20.72 31.67
C PHE A 352 -9.18 -20.85 32.45
N ASN A 353 -8.06 -20.69 31.79
CA ASN A 353 -6.72 -20.68 32.39
C ASN A 353 -6.61 -19.59 33.49
N SER A 354 -7.17 -18.40 33.22
CA SER A 354 -7.37 -17.36 34.24
C SER A 354 -8.59 -16.51 33.90
N PHE A 355 -9.17 -15.89 34.97
CA PHE A 355 -10.33 -15.04 34.80
C PHE A 355 -10.24 -13.82 35.74
N LYS A 356 -10.10 -12.63 35.15
CA LYS A 356 -10.05 -11.35 35.89
C LYS A 356 -11.24 -10.48 35.50
N VAL A 357 -11.93 -9.92 36.50
CA VAL A 357 -13.01 -8.94 36.33
C VAL A 357 -12.55 -7.59 36.89
N VAL A 358 -12.88 -6.51 36.19
CA VAL A 358 -12.74 -5.12 36.63
C VAL A 358 -14.13 -4.50 36.52
N GLY A 359 -14.67 -4.01 37.62
CA GLY A 359 -16.02 -3.48 37.74
C GLY A 359 -16.07 -1.95 37.57
N PRO A 360 -17.31 -1.38 37.66
CA PRO A 360 -17.51 0.05 37.48
C PRO A 360 -16.92 0.89 38.63
N GLU A 361 -16.61 0.28 39.76
CA GLU A 361 -15.97 0.93 40.91
C GLU A 361 -14.57 1.45 40.61
N GLU A 362 -13.88 0.85 39.65
CA GLU A 362 -12.54 1.33 39.19
C GLU A 362 -12.61 2.58 38.34
N ASN A 363 -13.78 2.98 37.88
CA ASN A 363 -14.07 4.19 37.11
C ASN A 363 -13.10 4.44 35.94
N LEU A 364 -12.78 3.40 35.20
CA LEU A 364 -11.88 3.46 34.04
C LEU A 364 -12.63 3.99 32.82
N SER A 365 -11.99 4.87 32.07
CA SER A 365 -12.45 5.18 30.71
C SER A 365 -12.26 3.98 29.78
N GLN A 366 -13.00 3.95 28.69
CA GLN A 366 -12.89 2.90 27.66
C GLN A 366 -11.44 2.70 27.17
N GLY A 367 -10.70 3.79 26.99
CA GLY A 367 -9.30 3.73 26.57
C GLY A 367 -8.40 3.10 27.62
N GLU A 368 -8.57 3.48 28.88
CA GLU A 368 -7.79 2.92 30.00
C GLU A 368 -8.09 1.42 30.19
N ALA A 369 -9.34 1.02 30.12
CA ALA A 369 -9.73 -0.38 30.20
C ALA A 369 -9.12 -1.24 29.08
N ARG A 370 -9.15 -0.74 27.83
CA ARG A 370 -8.51 -1.43 26.69
C ARG A 370 -6.99 -1.50 26.83
N ASN A 371 -6.35 -0.41 27.27
CA ASN A 371 -4.92 -0.40 27.56
C ASN A 371 -4.56 -1.38 28.68
N MET A 372 -5.39 -1.49 29.73
CA MET A 372 -5.20 -2.47 30.80
C MET A 372 -5.25 -3.90 30.27
N GLY A 373 -6.22 -4.24 29.42
CA GLY A 373 -6.32 -5.55 28.78
C GLY A 373 -5.11 -5.88 27.93
N MET A 374 -4.68 -4.97 27.05
CA MET A 374 -3.47 -5.13 26.25
C MET A 374 -2.21 -5.28 27.11
N ASP A 375 -2.07 -4.47 28.15
CA ASP A 375 -0.92 -4.51 29.07
C ASP A 375 -0.83 -5.82 29.85
N LEU A 376 -1.96 -6.45 30.18
CA LEU A 376 -1.97 -7.77 30.80
C LEU A 376 -1.35 -8.81 29.85
N CYS A 377 -1.70 -8.81 28.58
CA CYS A 377 -1.09 -9.70 27.59
C CYS A 377 0.40 -9.36 27.40
N ARG A 378 0.73 -8.09 27.17
CA ARG A 378 2.13 -7.65 26.94
C ARG A 378 3.09 -7.99 28.09
N LYS A 379 2.59 -8.01 29.33
CA LYS A 379 3.40 -8.34 30.54
C LYS A 379 3.46 -9.84 30.83
N ASP A 380 2.62 -10.63 30.21
CA ASP A 380 2.55 -12.07 30.38
C ASP A 380 3.33 -12.77 29.27
N ALA A 381 4.52 -13.25 29.57
CA ALA A 381 5.40 -13.93 28.60
C ALA A 381 4.75 -15.18 27.94
N SER A 382 3.64 -15.69 28.50
CA SER A 382 2.90 -16.81 27.91
C SER A 382 1.72 -16.36 27.03
N CYS A 383 1.47 -15.05 26.86
CA CYS A 383 0.38 -14.55 26.04
C CYS A 383 0.85 -14.40 24.59
N ASP A 384 0.36 -15.26 23.71
CA ASP A 384 0.71 -15.23 22.29
C ASP A 384 -0.18 -14.29 21.48
N TYR A 385 -1.45 -14.12 21.91
CA TYR A 385 -2.42 -13.26 21.23
C TYR A 385 -3.34 -12.55 22.23
N TYR A 386 -3.72 -11.33 21.88
CA TYR A 386 -4.77 -10.56 22.56
C TYR A 386 -6.00 -10.44 21.66
N PHE A 387 -7.13 -11.02 22.07
CA PHE A 387 -8.41 -10.94 21.37
C PHE A 387 -9.35 -10.00 22.10
N SER A 388 -9.60 -8.82 21.52
CA SER A 388 -10.52 -7.81 22.07
C SER A 388 -11.90 -7.96 21.45
N ILE A 389 -12.96 -7.92 22.28
CA ILE A 389 -14.34 -8.01 21.83
C ILE A 389 -15.25 -7.15 22.69
N ASP A 390 -16.13 -6.37 22.05
CA ASP A 390 -17.20 -5.63 22.71
C ASP A 390 -18.41 -6.53 22.95
N SER A 391 -19.11 -6.33 24.05
CA SER A 391 -20.22 -7.18 24.48
C SER A 391 -21.46 -7.13 23.57
N ASP A 392 -21.54 -6.12 22.70
CA ASP A 392 -22.61 -5.98 21.70
C ASP A 392 -22.33 -6.75 20.39
N VAL A 393 -21.16 -7.41 20.29
CA VAL A 393 -20.80 -8.27 19.16
C VAL A 393 -21.15 -9.72 19.42
N MET A 394 -22.02 -10.28 18.60
CA MET A 394 -22.41 -11.70 18.68
C MET A 394 -21.61 -12.54 17.69
N LEU A 395 -20.67 -13.32 18.17
CA LEU A 395 -19.90 -14.24 17.33
C LEU A 395 -20.80 -15.35 16.78
N THR A 396 -20.96 -15.39 15.47
CA THR A 396 -21.77 -16.41 14.78
C THR A 396 -20.95 -17.59 14.29
N ASN A 397 -19.65 -17.39 14.09
CA ASN A 397 -18.72 -18.44 13.70
C ASN A 397 -17.90 -18.90 14.92
N ARG A 398 -18.08 -20.16 15.33
CA ARG A 398 -17.35 -20.75 16.46
C ARG A 398 -15.83 -20.83 16.23
N GLN A 399 -15.39 -20.83 14.99
CA GLN A 399 -13.96 -20.89 14.61
C GLN A 399 -13.30 -19.51 14.50
N THR A 400 -13.97 -18.44 14.90
CA THR A 400 -13.48 -17.06 14.71
C THR A 400 -12.04 -16.89 15.20
N VAL A 401 -11.72 -17.32 16.41
CA VAL A 401 -10.37 -17.16 16.99
C VAL A 401 -9.34 -17.97 16.20
N LYS A 402 -9.63 -19.22 15.85
CA LYS A 402 -8.76 -20.07 15.01
C LYS A 402 -8.46 -19.39 13.70
N LEU A 403 -9.50 -19.02 12.95
CA LEU A 403 -9.36 -18.41 11.62
C LEU A 403 -8.55 -17.10 11.65
N LEU A 404 -8.71 -16.29 12.69
CA LEU A 404 -7.94 -15.07 12.83
C LEU A 404 -6.45 -15.34 13.13
N ILE A 405 -6.15 -16.34 13.96
CA ILE A 405 -4.79 -16.76 14.26
C ILE A 405 -4.12 -17.34 13.01
N GLU A 406 -4.84 -18.21 12.28
CA GLU A 406 -4.36 -18.89 11.07
C GLU A 406 -4.01 -17.90 9.95
N GLN A 407 -4.62 -16.73 9.91
CA GLN A 407 -4.23 -15.66 8.99
C GLN A 407 -2.85 -15.06 9.30
N ASN A 408 -2.28 -15.32 10.45
CA ASN A 408 -0.92 -14.94 10.88
C ASN A 408 -0.58 -13.45 10.63
N ARG A 409 -1.53 -12.55 10.92
CA ARG A 409 -1.34 -11.10 10.80
C ARG A 409 -1.04 -10.49 12.16
N LYS A 410 -0.27 -9.40 12.19
CA LYS A 410 0.05 -8.68 13.43
C LYS A 410 -1.21 -8.15 14.13
N ILE A 411 -2.13 -7.59 13.33
CA ILE A 411 -3.44 -7.11 13.78
C ILE A 411 -4.45 -7.51 12.73
N ILE A 412 -5.53 -8.18 13.14
CA ILE A 412 -6.61 -8.62 12.24
C ILE A 412 -7.94 -8.65 12.97
N GLY A 413 -9.05 -8.47 12.27
CA GLY A 413 -10.37 -8.65 12.82
C GLY A 413 -11.36 -9.19 11.80
N PRO A 414 -12.43 -9.83 12.25
CA PRO A 414 -13.47 -10.33 11.38
C PRO A 414 -14.37 -9.19 10.90
N LEU A 415 -14.99 -9.38 9.74
CA LEU A 415 -16.08 -8.53 9.30
C LEU A 415 -17.31 -8.75 10.20
N VAL A 416 -17.72 -7.70 10.90
CA VAL A 416 -18.98 -7.67 11.65
C VAL A 416 -19.98 -6.79 10.91
N THR A 417 -21.19 -7.31 10.72
CA THR A 417 -22.27 -6.61 9.99
C THR A 417 -23.58 -6.69 10.76
N ARG A 418 -24.48 -5.76 10.53
CA ARG A 418 -25.87 -5.84 10.99
C ARG A 418 -26.74 -6.43 9.89
N HIS A 419 -27.67 -7.29 10.28
CA HIS A 419 -28.60 -7.92 9.33
C HIS A 419 -29.36 -6.86 8.50
N SER A 420 -29.38 -7.01 7.19
CA SER A 420 -30.04 -6.13 6.23
C SER A 420 -29.66 -4.64 6.30
N LYS A 421 -28.48 -4.33 6.84
CA LYS A 421 -27.95 -2.95 6.90
C LYS A 421 -26.58 -2.86 6.25
N LEU A 422 -26.30 -1.74 5.62
CA LEU A 422 -24.95 -1.37 5.17
C LEU A 422 -24.17 -0.73 6.32
N TRP A 423 -23.97 -1.53 7.36
CA TRP A 423 -23.17 -1.18 8.53
C TRP A 423 -22.13 -2.26 8.79
N SER A 424 -20.94 -1.86 9.17
CA SER A 424 -19.85 -2.76 9.55
C SER A 424 -18.96 -2.14 10.63
N ASN A 425 -18.03 -2.95 11.13
CA ASN A 425 -17.04 -2.54 12.12
C ASN A 425 -15.76 -1.95 11.52
N PHE A 426 -15.69 -1.69 10.21
CA PHE A 426 -14.49 -1.14 9.59
C PHE A 426 -14.77 0.11 8.73
N TRP A 427 -13.71 0.90 8.54
CA TRP A 427 -13.63 1.96 7.56
C TRP A 427 -12.48 1.65 6.61
N GLY A 428 -12.75 1.61 5.30
CA GLY A 428 -11.77 1.20 4.29
C GLY A 428 -10.96 2.35 3.68
N ALA A 429 -11.29 3.61 4.00
CA ALA A 429 -10.67 4.79 3.43
C ALA A 429 -10.56 5.94 4.46
N LEU A 430 -9.84 6.98 4.06
CA LEU A 430 -9.90 8.31 4.67
C LEU A 430 -10.46 9.30 3.66
N SER A 431 -11.25 10.26 4.15
CA SER A 431 -11.64 11.45 3.39
C SER A 431 -10.47 12.41 3.21
N LEU A 432 -10.61 13.38 2.29
CA LEU A 432 -9.60 14.44 2.10
C LEU A 432 -9.32 15.25 3.37
N ASP A 433 -10.33 15.38 4.23
CA ASP A 433 -10.22 16.06 5.53
C ASP A 433 -9.59 15.21 6.64
N GLY A 434 -9.19 13.97 6.32
CA GLY A 434 -8.52 13.05 7.24
C GLY A 434 -9.46 12.24 8.16
N TYR A 435 -10.77 12.27 7.94
CA TYR A 435 -11.72 11.44 8.67
C TYR A 435 -11.86 10.05 8.06
N TYR A 436 -12.21 9.06 8.87
CA TYR A 436 -12.51 7.72 8.40
C TYR A 436 -13.73 7.72 7.47
N ALA A 437 -13.61 7.05 6.34
CA ALA A 437 -14.61 7.01 5.29
C ALA A 437 -14.83 5.59 4.74
N ARG A 438 -15.94 5.36 4.06
CA ARG A 438 -16.16 4.14 3.30
C ARG A 438 -15.29 4.15 2.05
N SER A 439 -14.62 3.03 1.79
CA SER A 439 -13.93 2.80 0.51
C SER A 439 -14.92 2.49 -0.61
N GLU A 440 -14.48 2.57 -1.84
CA GLU A 440 -15.31 2.27 -3.02
C GLU A 440 -15.86 0.83 -3.01
N ASP A 441 -15.09 -0.11 -2.47
CA ASP A 441 -15.43 -1.53 -2.35
C ASP A 441 -16.26 -1.87 -1.10
N TYR A 442 -16.51 -0.90 -0.22
CA TYR A 442 -17.19 -1.11 1.07
C TYR A 442 -18.49 -1.90 0.95
N VAL A 443 -19.35 -1.54 -0.01
CA VAL A 443 -20.65 -2.20 -0.19
C VAL A 443 -20.47 -3.65 -0.62
N ASP A 444 -19.55 -3.92 -1.53
CA ASP A 444 -19.28 -5.27 -2.02
C ASP A 444 -18.70 -6.17 -0.92
N ILE A 445 -17.83 -5.63 -0.06
CA ILE A 445 -17.26 -6.36 1.09
C ILE A 445 -18.37 -6.65 2.12
N VAL A 446 -19.16 -5.65 2.50
CA VAL A 446 -20.24 -5.82 3.49
C VAL A 446 -21.31 -6.79 2.99
N GLN A 447 -21.59 -6.80 1.68
CA GLN A 447 -22.51 -7.74 1.04
C GLN A 447 -21.87 -9.11 0.73
N ARG A 448 -20.59 -9.32 1.07
CA ARG A 448 -19.83 -10.55 0.80
C ARG A 448 -19.69 -10.89 -0.70
N LYS A 449 -19.78 -9.89 -1.58
CA LYS A 449 -19.46 -10.03 -3.01
C LYS A 449 -17.96 -10.09 -3.24
N ARG A 450 -17.20 -9.42 -2.35
CA ARG A 450 -15.74 -9.55 -2.27
C ARG A 450 -15.39 -10.14 -0.92
N VAL A 451 -14.71 -11.28 -0.96
CA VAL A 451 -14.23 -12.01 0.24
C VAL A 451 -12.72 -12.08 0.16
N GLY A 452 -12.04 -11.73 1.24
CA GLY A 452 -10.59 -11.70 1.31
C GLY A 452 -10.08 -11.09 2.61
N VAL A 453 -8.79 -10.80 2.64
CA VAL A 453 -8.11 -10.05 3.72
C VAL A 453 -7.75 -8.67 3.19
N TRP A 454 -8.19 -7.62 3.87
CA TRP A 454 -8.12 -6.24 3.41
C TRP A 454 -7.27 -5.40 4.34
N ASN A 455 -6.33 -4.64 3.79
CA ASN A 455 -5.69 -3.55 4.54
C ASN A 455 -6.67 -2.39 4.67
N ILE A 456 -6.96 -2.01 5.90
CA ILE A 456 -7.92 -0.96 6.24
C ILE A 456 -7.33 0.01 7.25
N PRO A 457 -7.71 1.30 7.23
CA PRO A 457 -7.20 2.29 8.17
C PRO A 457 -7.80 2.19 9.57
N PHE A 458 -8.98 1.58 9.72
CA PHE A 458 -9.66 1.51 11.01
C PHE A 458 -10.60 0.30 11.11
N MET A 459 -10.56 -0.31 12.29
CA MET A 459 -11.46 -1.40 12.69
C MET A 459 -11.88 -1.19 14.16
N ALA A 460 -13.14 -1.47 14.45
CA ALA A 460 -13.73 -1.35 15.78
C ALA A 460 -14.28 -2.69 16.29
N HIS A 461 -14.66 -2.71 17.55
CA HIS A 461 -15.44 -3.72 18.27
C HIS A 461 -14.77 -5.09 18.46
N VAL A 462 -14.12 -5.67 17.45
CA VAL A 462 -13.49 -6.97 17.60
C VAL A 462 -12.23 -7.08 16.74
N TYR A 463 -11.13 -7.47 17.37
CA TYR A 463 -9.83 -7.64 16.71
C TYR A 463 -8.90 -8.56 17.52
N LEU A 464 -7.96 -9.16 16.82
CA LEU A 464 -6.87 -9.98 17.38
C LEU A 464 -5.54 -9.25 17.13
N ILE A 465 -4.71 -9.20 18.15
CA ILE A 465 -3.33 -8.67 18.07
C ILE A 465 -2.38 -9.81 18.42
N LYS A 466 -1.34 -10.00 17.63
CA LYS A 466 -0.24 -10.94 17.92
C LYS A 466 0.66 -10.33 18.99
N GLY A 467 0.98 -11.08 20.07
CA GLY A 467 1.82 -10.68 21.20
C GLY A 467 3.30 -10.52 20.88
#